data_264a01293d8830b9065633a1c9535529
#
_entry.id   264a01293d8830b9065633a1c9535529
#
_cell.length_a   1.000
_cell.length_b   1.000
_cell.length_c   1.000
_cell.angle_alpha   90.00
_cell.angle_beta   90.00
_cell.angle_gamma   90.00
#
_symmetry.space_group_name_H-M   'P 1'
#
loop_
_entity.id
_entity.type
_entity.pdbx_description
1 polymer ?
#
loop_
_entity_poly.entity_id
_entity_poly.type
_entity_poly.pdbx_seq_one_letter_code
_entity_poly.pdbx_strand_id
1 'polypeptide(L)'
;MLADDRLKQDGALPLLRELVSRRGLDSDRFELRKHETGKPYGVIGDRILGVSISHCPDLLICGLNIGGEIGIDVEPDKRKVHPRLLDRICHPDEQSGLPDELCCIRMWTIKEAALKYMGTGLRVAMNRIRLEMADGHRFMAFMDTDRIAITSFPFRDHWIAIATSP
;
A
#
# COMPACT_ATOMS: atom_id res chain seq x y z
N MET A 1 -15.15 16.62 5.25
CA MET A 1 -14.68 15.38 4.61
C MET A 1 -14.25 15.53 3.15
N LEU A 2 -14.66 16.59 2.42
CA LEU A 2 -14.27 16.85 1.02
C LEU A 2 -12.97 17.66 0.83
N ALA A 3 -12.52 18.43 1.83
CA ALA A 3 -11.30 19.25 1.74
C ALA A 3 -10.01 18.41 1.86
N ASP A 4 -10.04 17.31 2.59
CA ASP A 4 -8.89 16.44 2.85
C ASP A 4 -8.46 15.62 1.60
N ASP A 5 -9.42 15.24 0.75
CA ASP A 5 -9.15 14.49 -0.48
C ASP A 5 -8.48 15.33 -1.58
N ARG A 6 -8.71 16.64 -1.63
CA ARG A 6 -8.06 17.54 -2.60
C ARG A 6 -6.60 17.80 -2.23
N LEU A 7 -6.33 18.09 -0.96
CA LEU A 7 -4.95 18.27 -0.46
C LEU A 7 -4.08 17.04 -0.69
N LYS A 8 -4.66 15.84 -0.58
CA LYS A 8 -3.98 14.56 -0.86
C LYS A 8 -3.62 14.41 -2.35
N GLN A 9 -4.51 14.81 -3.25
CA GLN A 9 -4.24 14.77 -4.70
C GLN A 9 -3.26 15.83 -5.14
N ASP A 10 -3.37 17.05 -4.61
CA ASP A 10 -2.48 18.17 -4.96
C ASP A 10 -1.04 17.92 -4.51
N GLY A 11 -0.83 17.25 -3.35
CA GLY A 11 0.50 16.87 -2.88
C GLY A 11 1.10 15.65 -3.61
N ALA A 12 0.28 14.71 -4.06
CA ALA A 12 0.76 13.48 -4.68
C ALA A 12 1.16 13.66 -6.15
N LEU A 13 0.48 14.53 -6.90
CA LEU A 13 0.72 14.70 -8.33
C LEU A 13 2.15 15.16 -8.67
N PRO A 14 2.75 16.15 -7.98
CA PRO A 14 4.14 16.51 -8.20
C PRO A 14 5.12 15.35 -7.94
N LEU A 15 4.89 14.57 -6.87
CA LEU A 15 5.72 13.41 -6.54
C LEU A 15 5.60 12.31 -7.62
N LEU A 16 4.41 12.05 -8.12
CA LEU A 16 4.18 11.09 -9.19
C LEU A 16 4.82 11.54 -10.50
N ARG A 17 4.74 12.82 -10.87
CA ARG A 17 5.41 13.38 -12.06
C ARG A 17 6.93 13.24 -11.95
N GLU A 18 7.50 13.47 -10.77
CA GLU A 18 8.92 13.25 -10.53
C GLU A 18 9.30 11.77 -10.71
N LEU A 19 8.50 10.83 -10.19
CA LEU A 19 8.72 9.40 -10.39
C LEU A 19 8.64 9.01 -11.87
N VAL A 20 7.68 9.56 -12.62
CA VAL A 20 7.52 9.36 -14.06
C VAL A 20 8.75 9.86 -14.81
N SER A 21 9.21 11.08 -14.52
CA SER A 21 10.40 11.69 -15.13
C SER A 21 11.66 10.86 -14.87
N ARG A 22 11.87 10.39 -13.62
CA ARG A 22 13.00 9.51 -13.27
C ARG A 22 13.00 8.17 -13.99
N ARG A 23 11.87 7.75 -14.52
CA ARG A 23 11.72 6.56 -15.37
C ARG A 23 11.88 6.84 -16.86
N GLY A 24 12.26 8.07 -17.24
CA GLY A 24 12.44 8.49 -18.62
C GLY A 24 11.12 8.61 -19.39
N LEU A 25 10.00 8.76 -18.68
CA LEU A 25 8.68 8.96 -19.28
C LEU A 25 8.31 10.45 -19.29
N ASP A 26 7.41 10.83 -20.20
CA ASP A 26 6.92 12.20 -20.35
C ASP A 26 6.00 12.57 -19.18
N SER A 27 6.55 13.29 -18.20
CA SER A 27 5.82 13.73 -17.02
C SER A 27 4.76 14.79 -17.29
N ASP A 28 4.88 15.56 -18.38
CA ASP A 28 3.92 16.61 -18.76
C ASP A 28 2.63 15.97 -19.29
N ARG A 29 2.75 14.79 -19.91
CA ARG A 29 1.61 14.01 -20.41
C ARG A 29 1.03 13.06 -19.35
N PHE A 30 1.59 13.03 -18.14
CA PHE A 30 1.08 12.18 -17.07
C PHE A 30 -0.24 12.70 -16.51
N GLU A 31 -1.26 11.86 -16.56
CA GLU A 31 -2.57 12.08 -15.96
C GLU A 31 -2.81 11.07 -14.82
N LEU A 32 -3.22 11.59 -13.67
CA LEU A 32 -3.67 10.76 -12.54
C LEU A 32 -5.18 10.59 -12.63
N ARG A 33 -5.64 9.35 -12.73
CA ARG A 33 -7.05 8.97 -12.82
C ARG A 33 -7.44 8.02 -11.69
N LYS A 34 -8.73 7.72 -11.53
CA LYS A 34 -9.26 6.76 -10.55
C LYS A 34 -10.19 5.78 -11.23
N HIS A 35 -10.09 4.51 -10.82
CA HIS A 35 -11.09 3.48 -11.13
C HIS A 35 -12.40 3.77 -10.38
N GLU A 36 -13.49 3.11 -10.76
CA GLU A 36 -14.77 3.16 -10.02
C GLU A 36 -14.63 2.76 -8.56
N THR A 37 -13.69 1.87 -8.27
CA THR A 37 -13.34 1.45 -6.90
C THR A 37 -12.65 2.53 -6.06
N GLY A 38 -12.23 3.64 -6.71
CA GLY A 38 -11.44 4.70 -6.08
C GLY A 38 -9.93 4.49 -6.14
N LYS A 39 -9.45 3.33 -6.61
CA LYS A 39 -8.02 3.06 -6.78
C LYS A 39 -7.41 4.00 -7.81
N PRO A 40 -6.30 4.71 -7.50
CA PRO A 40 -5.64 5.56 -8.48
C PRO A 40 -4.87 4.75 -9.52
N TYR A 41 -4.76 5.29 -10.74
CA TYR A 41 -3.88 4.81 -11.79
C TYR A 41 -3.36 6.00 -12.61
N GLY A 42 -2.20 5.81 -13.26
CA GLY A 42 -1.61 6.80 -14.14
C GLY A 42 -1.89 6.50 -15.62
N VAL A 43 -1.92 7.54 -16.44
CA VAL A 43 -2.03 7.41 -17.90
C VAL A 43 -0.98 8.28 -18.56
N ILE A 44 -0.24 7.73 -19.54
CA ILE A 44 0.65 8.48 -20.44
C ILE A 44 0.44 7.96 -21.85
N GLY A 45 -0.26 8.73 -22.70
CA GLY A 45 -0.70 8.24 -24.01
C GLY A 45 -1.58 7.01 -23.86
N ASP A 46 -1.21 5.88 -24.47
CA ASP A 46 -1.95 4.62 -24.39
C ASP A 46 -1.48 3.70 -23.25
N ARG A 47 -0.51 4.15 -22.45
CA ARG A 47 0.03 3.35 -21.35
C ARG A 47 -0.74 3.60 -20.05
N ILE A 48 -1.13 2.52 -19.39
CA ILE A 48 -1.68 2.54 -18.05
C ILE A 48 -0.56 2.17 -17.07
N LEU A 49 -0.43 2.94 -16.00
CA LEU A 49 0.58 2.77 -14.95
C LEU A 49 -0.11 2.49 -13.63
N GLY A 50 0.38 1.50 -12.89
CA GLY A 50 -0.04 1.28 -11.51
C GLY A 50 0.42 2.45 -10.63
N VAL A 51 -0.51 2.99 -9.85
CA VAL A 51 -0.25 4.06 -8.89
C VAL A 51 -0.83 3.70 -7.55
N SER A 52 -0.09 3.98 -6.49
CA SER A 52 -0.59 3.91 -5.12
C SER A 52 -0.11 5.10 -4.32
N ILE A 53 -0.98 5.62 -3.46
CA ILE A 53 -0.74 6.80 -2.63
C ILE A 53 -1.10 6.43 -1.20
N SER A 54 -0.23 6.74 -0.26
CA SER A 54 -0.51 6.64 1.17
C SER A 54 0.03 7.84 1.92
N HIS A 55 -0.62 8.21 3.01
CA HIS A 55 -0.20 9.32 3.85
C HIS A 55 -0.59 9.07 5.30
N CYS A 56 0.21 9.61 6.18
CA CYS A 56 -0.07 9.81 7.59
C CYS A 56 0.12 11.32 7.92
N PRO A 57 -0.02 11.77 9.15
CA PRO A 57 -0.01 13.21 9.47
C PRO A 57 1.22 13.96 8.97
N ASP A 58 2.38 13.32 8.91
CA ASP A 58 3.69 13.92 8.63
C ASP A 58 4.43 13.33 7.45
N LEU A 59 3.84 12.34 6.75
CA LEU A 59 4.47 11.69 5.60
C LEU A 59 3.45 11.34 4.51
N LEU A 60 3.77 11.77 3.28
CA LEU A 60 3.09 11.36 2.04
C LEU A 60 4.05 10.51 1.21
N ILE A 61 3.62 9.35 0.80
CA ILE A 61 4.36 8.46 -0.10
C ILE A 61 3.55 8.12 -1.34
N CYS A 62 4.24 8.01 -2.47
CA CYS A 62 3.67 7.62 -3.75
C CYS A 62 4.46 6.46 -4.35
N GLY A 63 3.77 5.51 -4.95
CA GLY A 63 4.35 4.42 -5.72
C GLY A 63 3.90 4.45 -7.17
N LEU A 64 4.82 4.11 -8.08
CA LEU A 64 4.59 3.99 -9.52
C LEU A 64 5.12 2.64 -10.00
N ASN A 65 4.29 1.87 -10.69
CA ASN A 65 4.68 0.65 -11.38
C ASN A 65 4.32 0.74 -12.88
N ILE A 66 5.32 0.56 -13.75
CA ILE A 66 5.13 0.67 -15.21
C ILE A 66 4.55 -0.63 -15.78
N GLY A 67 4.83 -1.77 -15.14
CA GLY A 67 4.51 -3.10 -15.65
C GLY A 67 3.33 -3.79 -14.96
N GLY A 68 2.59 -3.11 -14.09
CA GLY A 68 1.49 -3.75 -13.36
C GLY A 68 0.96 -2.92 -12.20
N GLU A 69 0.24 -3.57 -11.33
CA GLU A 69 -0.34 -2.96 -10.15
C GLU A 69 0.68 -2.72 -9.03
N ILE A 70 0.37 -1.80 -8.15
CA ILE A 70 1.14 -1.51 -6.94
C ILE A 70 0.20 -1.14 -5.80
N GLY A 71 0.55 -1.54 -4.59
CA GLY A 71 -0.06 -1.07 -3.35
C GLY A 71 1.02 -0.54 -2.41
N ILE A 72 0.79 0.60 -1.81
CA ILE A 72 1.75 1.21 -0.87
C ILE A 72 0.99 1.67 0.38
N ASP A 73 1.57 1.41 1.54
CA ASP A 73 1.02 1.96 2.78
C ASP A 73 2.11 2.46 3.72
N VAL A 74 1.76 3.45 4.55
CA VAL A 74 2.66 4.05 5.56
C VAL A 74 1.90 4.38 6.82
N GLU A 75 2.48 4.00 7.96
CA GLU A 75 1.93 4.26 9.28
C GLU A 75 3.03 4.61 10.28
N PRO A 76 2.80 5.56 11.20
CA PRO A 76 3.72 5.83 12.30
C PRO A 76 3.92 4.58 13.16
N ASP A 77 5.16 4.24 13.51
CA ASP A 77 5.51 3.04 14.28
C ASP A 77 4.87 3.04 15.69
N LYS A 78 4.72 4.23 16.27
CA LYS A 78 4.12 4.46 17.61
C LYS A 78 2.63 4.79 17.55
N ARG A 79 1.95 4.53 16.42
CA ARG A 79 0.50 4.75 16.31
C ARG A 79 -0.23 3.97 17.39
N LYS A 80 -0.99 4.68 18.23
CA LYS A 80 -1.86 4.07 19.23
C LYS A 80 -3.03 3.39 18.53
N VAL A 81 -3.22 2.11 18.82
CA VAL A 81 -4.31 1.30 18.24
C VAL A 81 -5.14 0.68 19.34
N HIS A 82 -6.39 0.38 19.01
CA HIS A 82 -7.27 -0.32 19.94
C HIS A 82 -6.73 -1.75 20.19
N PRO A 83 -6.72 -2.27 21.43
CA PRO A 83 -6.21 -3.61 21.75
C PRO A 83 -6.80 -4.74 20.89
N ARG A 84 -8.07 -4.62 20.51
CA ARG A 84 -8.75 -5.60 19.63
C ARG A 84 -8.45 -5.44 18.14
N LEU A 85 -7.48 -4.60 17.76
CA LEU A 85 -7.14 -4.45 16.33
C LEU A 85 -6.58 -5.77 15.79
N LEU A 86 -5.75 -6.47 16.55
CA LEU A 86 -5.21 -7.77 16.14
C LEU A 86 -6.31 -8.78 15.79
N ASP A 87 -7.39 -8.85 16.56
CA ASP A 87 -8.53 -9.75 16.30
C ASP A 87 -9.19 -9.48 14.93
N ARG A 88 -9.07 -8.24 14.44
CA ARG A 88 -9.66 -7.81 13.15
C ARG A 88 -8.74 -7.99 11.96
N ILE A 89 -7.45 -7.99 12.17
CA ILE A 89 -6.46 -8.03 11.08
C ILE A 89 -5.76 -9.37 10.96
N CYS A 90 -5.61 -10.14 12.06
CA CYS A 90 -5.00 -11.47 12.05
C CYS A 90 -5.87 -12.47 11.30
N HIS A 91 -5.27 -13.19 10.36
CA HIS A 91 -5.87 -14.40 9.80
C HIS A 91 -5.86 -15.51 10.88
N PRO A 92 -6.86 -16.41 10.92
CA PRO A 92 -6.86 -17.51 11.92
C PRO A 92 -5.56 -18.30 11.96
N ASP A 93 -4.94 -18.57 10.83
CA ASP A 93 -3.68 -19.33 10.74
C ASP A 93 -2.44 -18.53 11.18
N GLU A 94 -2.55 -17.22 11.34
CA GLU A 94 -1.45 -16.36 11.79
C GLU A 94 -1.30 -16.32 13.31
N GLN A 95 -2.32 -16.72 14.06
CA GLN A 95 -2.31 -16.64 15.52
C GLN A 95 -1.22 -17.51 16.18
N SER A 96 -0.69 -18.48 15.45
CA SER A 96 0.35 -19.41 15.93
C SER A 96 1.66 -19.33 15.16
N GLY A 97 1.79 -18.48 14.13
CA GLY A 97 2.89 -18.59 13.19
C GLY A 97 3.63 -17.32 12.80
N LEU A 98 3.15 -16.14 13.19
CA LEU A 98 3.89 -14.91 12.94
C LEU A 98 4.85 -14.61 14.12
N PRO A 99 6.06 -14.10 13.83
CA PRO A 99 7.00 -13.73 14.88
C PRO A 99 6.44 -12.65 15.79
N ASP A 100 6.76 -12.71 17.08
CA ASP A 100 6.46 -11.68 18.08
C ASP A 100 6.97 -10.28 17.68
N GLU A 101 7.97 -10.24 16.80
CA GLU A 101 8.59 -9.02 16.25
C GLU A 101 7.69 -8.30 15.22
N LEU A 102 6.66 -8.97 14.69
CA LEU A 102 5.71 -8.34 13.78
C LEU A 102 4.67 -7.55 14.55
N CYS A 103 5.01 -6.32 14.90
CA CYS A 103 4.10 -5.45 15.65
C CYS A 103 2.77 -5.22 14.89
N CYS A 104 1.70 -4.97 15.63
CA CYS A 104 0.35 -4.79 15.12
C CYS A 104 0.28 -3.73 13.99
N ILE A 105 1.00 -2.61 14.14
CA ILE A 105 1.01 -1.54 13.14
C ILE A 105 1.71 -1.98 11.86
N ARG A 106 2.81 -2.70 11.96
CA ARG A 106 3.49 -3.23 10.77
C ARG A 106 2.61 -4.23 10.02
N MET A 107 1.92 -5.13 10.74
CA MET A 107 0.96 -6.06 10.12
C MET A 107 -0.18 -5.32 9.43
N TRP A 108 -0.73 -4.29 10.07
CA TRP A 108 -1.72 -3.40 9.48
C TRP A 108 -1.20 -2.81 8.16
N THR A 109 -0.02 -2.16 8.19
CA THR A 109 0.61 -1.52 7.02
C THR A 109 0.81 -2.51 5.87
N ILE A 110 1.26 -3.75 6.17
CA ILE A 110 1.44 -4.81 5.18
C ILE A 110 0.10 -5.18 4.53
N LYS A 111 -0.95 -5.40 5.32
CA LYS A 111 -2.26 -5.82 4.81
C LYS A 111 -2.98 -4.68 4.07
N GLU A 112 -2.83 -3.43 4.51
CA GLU A 112 -3.31 -2.26 3.77
C GLU A 112 -2.64 -2.13 2.40
N ALA A 113 -1.32 -2.33 2.31
CA ALA A 113 -0.63 -2.33 1.03
C ALA A 113 -1.17 -3.42 0.09
N ALA A 114 -1.47 -4.63 0.61
CA ALA A 114 -2.10 -5.69 -0.17
C ALA A 114 -3.50 -5.30 -0.66
N LEU A 115 -4.35 -4.73 0.20
CA LEU A 115 -5.69 -4.28 -0.19
C LEU A 115 -5.65 -3.15 -1.24
N LYS A 116 -4.68 -2.24 -1.13
CA LYS A 116 -4.45 -1.20 -2.13
C LYS A 116 -3.97 -1.77 -3.46
N TYR A 117 -3.09 -2.79 -3.43
CA TYR A 117 -2.67 -3.52 -4.62
C TYR A 117 -3.89 -4.13 -5.35
N MET A 118 -4.75 -4.83 -4.63
CA MET A 118 -5.97 -5.45 -5.16
C MET A 118 -7.05 -4.43 -5.57
N GLY A 119 -6.97 -3.19 -5.10
CA GLY A 119 -8.00 -2.16 -5.36
C GLY A 119 -9.31 -2.39 -4.63
N THR A 120 -9.35 -3.29 -3.65
CA THR A 120 -10.55 -3.62 -2.89
C THR A 120 -10.81 -2.64 -1.74
N GLY A 121 -9.75 -1.99 -1.25
CA GLY A 121 -9.82 -1.15 -0.06
C GLY A 121 -10.37 -1.91 1.15
N LEU A 122 -10.88 -1.22 2.15
CA LEU A 122 -11.45 -1.81 3.36
C LEU A 122 -12.81 -2.53 3.17
N ARG A 123 -13.27 -2.73 1.94
CA ARG A 123 -14.45 -3.57 1.65
C ARG A 123 -14.17 -5.05 1.92
N VAL A 124 -12.90 -5.44 1.89
CA VAL A 124 -12.44 -6.77 2.25
C VAL A 124 -11.86 -6.72 3.66
N ALA A 125 -12.26 -7.64 4.51
CA ALA A 125 -11.73 -7.74 5.85
C ALA A 125 -10.27 -8.21 5.83
N MET A 126 -9.39 -7.53 6.54
CA MET A 126 -7.95 -7.82 6.56
C MET A 126 -7.60 -9.23 7.06
N ASN A 127 -8.44 -9.80 7.93
CA ASN A 127 -8.25 -11.16 8.42
C ASN A 127 -8.50 -12.26 7.37
N ARG A 128 -8.94 -11.89 6.16
CA ARG A 128 -8.96 -12.81 5.00
C ARG A 128 -7.61 -12.92 4.31
N ILE A 129 -6.71 -11.98 4.56
CA ILE A 129 -5.35 -12.01 4.01
C ILE A 129 -4.47 -12.80 4.97
N ARG A 130 -3.93 -13.92 4.50
CA ARG A 130 -2.92 -14.70 5.22
C ARG A 130 -1.53 -14.24 4.77
N LEU A 131 -0.64 -14.00 5.72
CA LEU A 131 0.75 -13.62 5.48
C LEU A 131 1.67 -14.80 5.75
N GLU A 132 2.66 -14.97 4.89
CA GLU A 132 3.85 -15.79 5.13
C GLU A 132 5.07 -14.86 5.07
N MET A 133 5.91 -14.94 6.08
CA MET A 133 7.16 -14.18 6.11
C MET A 133 8.28 -15.00 5.49
N ALA A 134 8.90 -14.48 4.42
CA ALA A 134 10.07 -15.08 3.81
C ALA A 134 11.36 -14.69 4.55
N ASP A 135 11.43 -13.45 5.00
CA ASP A 135 12.49 -12.92 5.87
C ASP A 135 11.99 -11.67 6.62
N GLY A 136 12.87 -11.03 7.40
CA GLY A 136 12.51 -9.86 8.21
C GLY A 136 11.90 -8.67 7.43
N HIS A 137 11.96 -8.68 6.10
CA HIS A 137 11.47 -7.58 5.24
C HIS A 137 10.50 -8.04 4.16
N ARG A 138 10.54 -9.29 3.73
CA ARG A 138 9.75 -9.82 2.61
C ARG A 138 8.66 -10.74 3.10
N PHE A 139 7.46 -10.54 2.57
CA PHE A 139 6.25 -11.28 2.89
C PHE A 139 5.55 -11.71 1.60
N MET A 140 4.84 -12.81 1.69
CA MET A 140 3.85 -13.22 0.70
C MET A 140 2.48 -13.15 1.34
N ALA A 141 1.58 -12.37 0.74
CA ALA A 141 0.19 -12.32 1.12
C ALA A 141 -0.64 -13.22 0.21
N PHE A 142 -1.56 -13.94 0.80
CA PHE A 142 -2.49 -14.85 0.11
C PHE A 142 -3.92 -14.44 0.43
N MET A 143 -4.73 -14.31 -0.61
CA MET A 143 -6.17 -14.12 -0.48
C MET A 143 -6.87 -14.83 -1.64
N ASP A 144 -7.68 -15.81 -1.32
CA ASP A 144 -8.30 -16.72 -2.29
C ASP A 144 -7.23 -17.33 -3.25
N THR A 145 -7.22 -16.99 -4.53
CA THR A 145 -6.20 -17.44 -5.51
C THR A 145 -5.06 -16.45 -5.69
N ASP A 146 -5.18 -15.24 -5.13
CA ASP A 146 -4.21 -14.19 -5.33
C ASP A 146 -2.98 -14.40 -4.45
N ARG A 147 -1.81 -14.13 -5.04
CA ARG A 147 -0.51 -14.08 -4.37
C ARG A 147 0.10 -12.71 -4.60
N ILE A 148 0.55 -12.08 -3.54
CA ILE A 148 1.05 -10.71 -3.57
C ILE A 148 2.39 -10.68 -2.85
N ALA A 149 3.44 -10.26 -3.54
CA ALA A 149 4.73 -10.04 -2.92
C ALA A 149 4.74 -8.69 -2.18
N ILE A 150 5.20 -8.68 -0.94
CA ILE A 150 5.23 -7.46 -0.13
C ILE A 150 6.61 -7.29 0.48
N THR A 151 7.15 -6.07 0.35
CA THR A 151 8.33 -5.65 1.09
C THR A 151 7.91 -4.65 2.15
N SER A 152 8.28 -4.88 3.42
CA SER A 152 8.00 -3.96 4.52
C SER A 152 9.28 -3.63 5.28
N PHE A 153 9.51 -2.34 5.53
CA PHE A 153 10.72 -1.85 6.16
C PHE A 153 10.44 -0.59 7.00
N PRO A 154 11.26 -0.30 8.01
CA PRO A 154 11.19 0.95 8.75
C PRO A 154 11.79 2.09 7.92
N PHE A 155 11.19 3.25 7.98
CA PHE A 155 11.72 4.49 7.42
C PHE A 155 11.44 5.64 8.39
N ARG A 156 12.48 6.23 8.98
CA ARG A 156 12.35 7.15 10.12
C ARG A 156 11.50 6.48 11.22
N ASP A 157 10.49 7.18 11.75
CA ASP A 157 9.58 6.65 12.78
C ASP A 157 8.29 6.06 12.15
N HIS A 158 8.39 5.39 10.98
CA HIS A 158 7.26 4.83 10.25
C HIS A 158 7.55 3.41 9.75
N TRP A 159 6.50 2.61 9.63
CA TRP A 159 6.49 1.40 8.83
C TRP A 159 5.98 1.72 7.42
N ILE A 160 6.72 1.26 6.41
CA ILE A 160 6.30 1.31 5.01
C ILE A 160 6.11 -0.13 4.51
N ALA A 161 5.08 -0.33 3.69
CA ALA A 161 4.89 -1.58 2.96
C ALA A 161 4.60 -1.29 1.48
N ILE A 162 5.21 -2.09 0.60
CA ILE A 162 5.06 -2.02 -0.86
C ILE A 162 4.62 -3.40 -1.35
N ALA A 163 3.47 -3.47 -1.97
CA ALA A 163 2.88 -4.67 -2.56
C ALA A 163 2.95 -4.62 -4.10
N THR A 164 3.40 -5.72 -4.70
CA THR A 164 3.52 -5.89 -6.16
C THR A 164 3.11 -7.32 -6.55
N SER A 165 3.06 -7.60 -7.86
CA SER A 165 3.03 -9.00 -8.34
C SER A 165 4.28 -9.75 -7.84
N PRO A 166 4.17 -11.06 -7.59
CA PRO A 166 5.29 -11.94 -7.22
C PRO A 166 6.43 -11.96 -8.23
#